data_c282d7f564ab29768941ae3a716c51b6
#
_entry.id   c282d7f564ab29768941ae3a716c51b6
#
_cell.length_a   1.000
_cell.length_b   1.000
_cell.length_c   1.000
_cell.angle_alpha   90.00
_cell.angle_beta   90.00
_cell.angle_gamma   90.00
#
_symmetry.space_group_name_H-M   'P 1'
#
loop_
_entity.id
_entity.type
_entity.pdbx_description
1 polymer ?
#
loop_
_entity_poly.entity_id
_entity_poly.type
_entity_poly.pdbx_seq_one_letter_code
_entity_poly.pdbx_strand_id
1 'polypeptide(L)'
;MYEPSESWDAHRPPRRNRRPVVIAAGALLALLLVPLAVDRFATARVESRTATAFQAGMHTPSAPEVHVRGFPVLTQLAAGTLRHVDITAHDIPASDTTGPLPVSELSLRLEELKKSDDDTEALARSAEATALLSYPDLSAALGLEISRGTRPDQVRASVLLPTGDDVTVAATVSVLSGNRIAFKDFQVTGGLLPEVGRIALGKVFERPIQLRNIPQGLHLPSVTTTESGLMARLSGESVTFRSDDSSRGISVEADSSYGNA
;
A
#
# COMPACT_ATOMS: atom_id res chain seq x y z
N MET A 1 -5.32 30.00 98.96
CA MET A 1 -4.52 29.06 98.19
C MET A 1 -5.30 28.76 96.96
N TYR A 2 -5.02 29.49 95.90
CA TYR A 2 -5.78 29.45 94.65
C TYR A 2 -4.88 28.82 93.56
N GLU A 3 -5.27 27.64 93.02
CA GLU A 3 -4.62 27.06 91.88
C GLU A 3 -5.37 27.48 90.60
N PRO A 4 -4.72 28.01 89.56
CA PRO A 4 -5.34 28.25 88.31
C PRO A 4 -5.21 26.97 87.46
N SER A 5 -6.39 26.45 87.04
CA SER A 5 -6.52 25.38 86.07
C SER A 5 -6.15 25.87 84.65
N GLU A 6 -5.01 25.49 84.13
CA GLU A 6 -4.62 25.67 82.74
C GLU A 6 -5.47 24.77 81.88
N SER A 7 -6.35 25.40 81.10
CA SER A 7 -7.07 24.73 79.99
C SER A 7 -6.19 24.61 78.75
N TRP A 8 -5.74 23.39 78.46
CA TRP A 8 -5.02 23.07 77.22
C TRP A 8 -6.04 23.05 76.05
N ASP A 9 -6.10 24.17 75.36
CA ASP A 9 -6.79 24.21 74.08
C ASP A 9 -6.04 23.41 73.05
N ALA A 10 -6.46 22.17 72.85
CA ALA A 10 -5.96 21.30 71.79
C ALA A 10 -6.36 21.91 70.41
N HIS A 11 -5.44 22.61 69.79
CA HIS A 11 -5.55 23.06 68.42
C HIS A 11 -5.71 21.83 67.50
N ARG A 12 -6.96 21.51 67.13
CA ARG A 12 -7.28 20.56 66.08
C ARG A 12 -6.84 21.17 64.78
N PRO A 13 -5.90 20.52 64.01
CA PRO A 13 -5.50 21.04 62.72
C PRO A 13 -6.71 21.08 61.75
N PRO A 14 -6.86 22.15 60.96
CA PRO A 14 -7.99 22.27 60.03
C PRO A 14 -7.96 21.07 59.07
N ARG A 15 -9.07 20.32 59.03
CA ARG A 15 -9.28 19.25 58.06
C ARG A 15 -9.23 19.86 56.69
N ARG A 16 -8.07 19.76 56.02
CA ARG A 16 -7.81 20.21 54.64
C ARG A 16 -8.81 19.50 53.75
N ASN A 17 -9.81 20.25 53.33
CA ASN A 17 -10.88 19.72 52.47
C ASN A 17 -10.27 19.33 51.12
N ARG A 18 -9.95 18.04 50.92
CA ARG A 18 -9.28 17.54 49.72
C ARG A 18 -10.22 17.45 48.49
N ARG A 19 -11.54 17.67 48.72
CA ARG A 19 -12.57 17.58 47.65
C ARG A 19 -12.33 18.54 46.51
N PRO A 20 -12.03 19.84 46.67
CA PRO A 20 -11.76 20.71 45.54
C PRO A 20 -10.53 20.35 44.76
N VAL A 21 -9.48 19.79 45.40
CA VAL A 21 -8.26 19.35 44.73
C VAL A 21 -8.52 18.11 43.89
N VAL A 22 -9.31 17.16 44.37
CA VAL A 22 -9.70 15.95 43.63
C VAL A 22 -10.57 16.31 42.40
N ILE A 23 -11.51 17.24 42.59
CA ILE A 23 -12.36 17.73 41.47
C ILE A 23 -11.52 18.45 40.42
N ALA A 24 -10.59 19.33 40.85
CA ALA A 24 -9.71 20.04 39.93
C ALA A 24 -8.76 19.08 39.19
N ALA A 25 -8.21 18.08 39.86
CA ALA A 25 -7.37 17.05 39.24
C ALA A 25 -8.17 16.19 38.25
N GLY A 26 -9.42 15.82 38.60
CA GLY A 26 -10.31 15.08 37.68
C GLY A 26 -10.70 15.90 36.46
N ALA A 27 -11.00 17.19 36.62
CA ALA A 27 -11.30 18.10 35.53
C ALA A 27 -10.09 18.30 34.60
N LEU A 28 -8.88 18.45 35.14
CA LEU A 28 -7.65 18.56 34.37
C LEU A 28 -7.35 17.26 33.58
N LEU A 29 -7.55 16.11 34.21
CA LEU A 29 -7.39 14.82 33.57
C LEU A 29 -8.39 14.62 32.44
N ALA A 30 -9.66 14.99 32.64
CA ALA A 30 -10.69 14.94 31.60
C ALA A 30 -10.36 15.89 30.44
N LEU A 31 -9.86 17.10 30.71
CA LEU A 31 -9.46 18.07 29.69
C LEU A 31 -8.34 17.55 28.80
N LEU A 32 -7.46 16.68 29.32
CA LEU A 32 -6.39 16.06 28.55
C LEU A 32 -6.84 14.78 27.83
N LEU A 33 -7.64 13.93 28.50
CA LEU A 33 -8.03 12.62 27.94
C LEU A 33 -9.16 12.71 26.89
N VAL A 34 -10.10 13.64 27.03
CA VAL A 34 -11.20 13.77 26.07
C VAL A 34 -10.71 14.15 24.67
N PRO A 35 -9.88 15.17 24.46
CA PRO A 35 -9.33 15.47 23.13
C PRO A 35 -8.55 14.32 22.55
N LEU A 36 -7.77 13.61 23.36
CA LEU A 36 -7.02 12.43 22.92
C LEU A 36 -7.94 11.30 22.44
N ALA A 37 -9.02 11.04 23.19
CA ALA A 37 -10.00 10.00 22.81
C ALA A 37 -10.73 10.36 21.52
N VAL A 38 -11.13 11.64 21.36
CA VAL A 38 -11.78 12.13 20.14
C VAL A 38 -10.85 12.05 18.94
N ASP A 39 -9.56 12.41 19.10
CA ASP A 39 -8.56 12.31 18.05
C ASP A 39 -8.35 10.85 17.61
N ARG A 40 -8.27 9.90 18.55
CA ARG A 40 -8.16 8.48 18.25
C ARG A 40 -9.37 7.92 17.52
N PHE A 41 -10.57 8.36 17.90
CA PHE A 41 -11.79 7.97 17.21
C PHE A 41 -11.83 8.52 15.77
N ALA A 42 -11.44 9.78 15.58
CA ALA A 42 -11.36 10.37 14.24
C ALA A 42 -10.34 9.65 13.35
N THR A 43 -9.16 9.33 13.89
CA THR A 43 -8.12 8.56 13.20
C THR A 43 -8.68 7.22 12.71
N ALA A 44 -9.23 6.41 13.61
CA ALA A 44 -9.81 5.11 13.26
C ALA A 44 -10.91 5.20 12.20
N ARG A 45 -11.71 6.27 12.23
CA ARG A 45 -12.77 6.51 11.23
C ARG A 45 -12.20 6.80 9.84
N VAL A 46 -11.13 7.60 9.76
CA VAL A 46 -10.44 7.90 8.48
C VAL A 46 -9.76 6.66 7.94
N GLU A 47 -9.01 5.95 8.76
CA GLU A 47 -8.33 4.71 8.38
C GLU A 47 -9.30 3.68 7.81
N SER A 48 -10.43 3.44 8.52
CA SER A 48 -11.45 2.48 8.07
C SER A 48 -12.10 2.90 6.73
N ARG A 49 -12.41 4.18 6.53
CA ARG A 49 -12.98 4.66 5.25
C ARG A 49 -11.98 4.53 4.11
N THR A 50 -10.73 4.88 4.35
CA THR A 50 -9.65 4.75 3.36
C THR A 50 -9.43 3.30 2.99
N ALA A 51 -9.40 2.39 3.98
CA ALA A 51 -9.27 0.96 3.75
C ALA A 51 -10.41 0.41 2.88
N THR A 52 -11.66 0.78 3.19
CA THR A 52 -12.83 0.35 2.41
C THR A 52 -12.78 0.87 0.97
N ALA A 53 -12.41 2.13 0.77
CA ALA A 53 -12.29 2.72 -0.56
C ALA A 53 -11.17 2.04 -1.38
N PHE A 54 -10.03 1.77 -0.75
CA PHE A 54 -8.92 1.07 -1.39
C PHE A 54 -9.30 -0.38 -1.76
N GLN A 55 -9.94 -1.11 -0.84
CA GLN A 55 -10.41 -2.47 -1.07
C GLN A 55 -11.36 -2.53 -2.29
N ALA A 56 -12.31 -1.61 -2.35
CA ALA A 56 -13.25 -1.53 -3.48
C ALA A 56 -12.54 -1.21 -4.81
N GLY A 57 -11.60 -0.27 -4.81
CA GLY A 57 -10.87 0.15 -6.00
C GLY A 57 -9.88 -0.89 -6.52
N MET A 58 -9.20 -1.61 -5.62
CA MET A 58 -8.17 -2.60 -6.00
C MET A 58 -8.70 -4.04 -6.00
N HIS A 59 -9.95 -4.27 -5.61
CA HIS A 59 -10.60 -5.59 -5.55
C HIS A 59 -9.83 -6.59 -4.67
N THR A 60 -9.19 -6.11 -3.59
CA THR A 60 -8.46 -6.97 -2.68
C THR A 60 -9.40 -7.86 -1.86
N PRO A 61 -9.04 -9.13 -1.59
CA PRO A 61 -9.88 -10.06 -0.83
C PRO A 61 -10.06 -9.59 0.61
N SER A 62 -9.07 -8.91 1.18
CA SER A 62 -9.09 -8.33 2.53
C SER A 62 -8.93 -6.82 2.48
N ALA A 63 -9.48 -6.14 3.48
CA ALA A 63 -9.26 -4.70 3.64
C ALA A 63 -7.77 -4.43 3.94
N PRO A 64 -7.15 -3.42 3.30
CA PRO A 64 -5.78 -3.04 3.58
C PRO A 64 -5.65 -2.45 4.98
N GLU A 65 -4.47 -2.55 5.55
CA GLU A 65 -4.09 -1.83 6.75
C GLU A 65 -3.74 -0.39 6.39
N VAL A 66 -4.40 0.56 7.03
CA VAL A 66 -4.17 1.99 6.82
C VAL A 66 -3.81 2.62 8.14
N HIS A 67 -2.70 3.35 8.18
CA HIS A 67 -2.23 4.07 9.35
C HIS A 67 -1.99 5.53 9.03
N VAL A 68 -2.73 6.40 9.69
CA VAL A 68 -2.52 7.86 9.63
C VAL A 68 -1.63 8.27 10.79
N ARG A 69 -0.45 8.81 10.48
CA ARG A 69 0.54 9.21 11.49
C ARG A 69 0.51 10.72 11.75
N GLY A 70 0.99 11.05 12.94
CA GLY A 70 1.07 12.42 13.44
C GLY A 70 -0.11 12.76 14.36
N PHE A 71 0.16 13.62 15.34
CA PHE A 71 -0.81 14.05 16.34
C PHE A 71 -0.82 15.59 16.39
N PRO A 72 -1.97 16.23 16.54
CA PRO A 72 -3.34 15.69 16.50
C PRO A 72 -3.83 15.45 15.05
N VAL A 73 -4.52 14.33 14.78
CA VAL A 73 -5.08 14.02 13.45
C VAL A 73 -6.26 14.94 13.13
N LEU A 74 -7.07 15.29 14.13
CA LEU A 74 -8.18 16.24 13.95
C LEU A 74 -7.71 17.60 13.38
N THR A 75 -6.55 18.09 13.81
CA THR A 75 -5.98 19.33 13.30
C THR A 75 -5.55 19.17 11.83
N GLN A 76 -5.00 18.02 11.48
CA GLN A 76 -4.62 17.70 10.12
C GLN A 76 -5.85 17.61 9.21
N LEU A 77 -6.92 16.98 9.66
CA LEU A 77 -8.20 16.92 8.94
C LEU A 77 -8.82 18.30 8.75
N ALA A 78 -8.81 19.13 9.80
CA ALA A 78 -9.30 20.52 9.71
C ALA A 78 -8.47 21.36 8.73
N ALA A 79 -7.18 21.10 8.62
CA ALA A 79 -6.28 21.74 7.66
C ALA A 79 -6.36 21.12 6.24
N GLY A 80 -7.17 20.06 6.04
CA GLY A 80 -7.28 19.36 4.75
C GLY A 80 -5.99 18.65 4.31
N THR A 81 -5.05 18.38 5.23
CA THR A 81 -3.76 17.77 4.90
C THR A 81 -3.37 16.72 5.93
N LEU A 82 -3.18 15.48 5.50
CA LEU A 82 -2.61 14.40 6.30
C LEU A 82 -1.10 14.36 6.09
N ARG A 83 -0.32 14.39 7.17
CA ARG A 83 1.14 14.47 7.09
C ARG A 83 1.78 13.20 6.58
N HIS A 84 1.37 12.06 7.12
CA HIS A 84 1.89 10.75 6.73
C HIS A 84 0.75 9.75 6.73
N VAL A 85 0.64 8.98 5.66
CA VAL A 85 -0.31 7.89 5.51
C VAL A 85 0.46 6.67 5.01
N ASP A 86 0.43 5.59 5.78
CA ASP A 86 0.97 4.29 5.38
C ASP A 86 -0.21 3.37 5.03
N ILE A 87 -0.11 2.67 3.90
CA ILE A 87 -1.11 1.70 3.44
C ILE A 87 -0.37 0.41 3.12
N THR A 88 -0.83 -0.71 3.69
CA THR A 88 -0.33 -2.04 3.34
C THR A 88 -1.50 -2.90 2.86
N ALA A 89 -1.41 -3.40 1.65
CA ALA A 89 -2.41 -4.26 1.04
C ALA A 89 -1.78 -5.59 0.63
N HIS A 90 -2.57 -6.66 0.72
CA HIS A 90 -2.14 -8.01 0.36
C HIS A 90 -3.04 -8.59 -0.71
N ASP A 91 -2.50 -9.54 -1.48
CA ASP A 91 -3.22 -10.36 -2.44
C ASP A 91 -4.03 -9.52 -3.46
N ILE A 92 -3.40 -8.49 -4.04
CA ILE A 92 -4.02 -7.69 -5.10
C ILE A 92 -4.06 -8.55 -6.37
N PRO A 93 -5.25 -8.88 -6.89
CA PRO A 93 -5.37 -9.77 -8.04
C PRO A 93 -4.89 -9.09 -9.32
N ALA A 94 -4.36 -9.88 -10.24
CA ALA A 94 -4.15 -9.41 -11.61
C ALA A 94 -5.51 -9.13 -12.27
N SER A 95 -5.66 -7.99 -12.88
CA SER A 95 -6.87 -7.60 -13.61
C SER A 95 -6.55 -6.55 -14.66
N ASP A 96 -7.51 -6.28 -15.53
CA ASP A 96 -7.38 -5.21 -16.52
C ASP A 96 -7.24 -3.83 -15.86
N THR A 97 -7.74 -3.68 -14.65
CA THR A 97 -7.68 -2.42 -13.86
C THR A 97 -6.41 -2.31 -13.02
N THR A 98 -5.98 -3.39 -12.36
CA THR A 98 -4.82 -3.36 -11.45
C THR A 98 -3.49 -3.64 -12.15
N GLY A 99 -3.52 -4.39 -13.25
CA GLY A 99 -2.34 -4.74 -14.03
C GLY A 99 -2.27 -6.21 -14.39
N PRO A 100 -1.37 -6.59 -15.30
CA PRO A 100 -1.30 -7.96 -15.83
C PRO A 100 -0.70 -8.98 -14.85
N LEU A 101 -0.12 -8.51 -13.75
CA LEU A 101 0.50 -9.36 -12.74
C LEU A 101 -0.14 -9.14 -11.37
N PRO A 102 -0.34 -10.21 -10.59
CA PRO A 102 -0.80 -10.09 -9.22
C PRO A 102 0.29 -9.47 -8.34
N VAL A 103 -0.11 -8.76 -7.30
CA VAL A 103 0.80 -8.18 -6.30
C VAL A 103 0.48 -8.83 -4.95
N SER A 104 1.42 -9.59 -4.43
CA SER A 104 1.25 -10.32 -3.16
C SER A 104 1.21 -9.37 -1.97
N GLU A 105 2.02 -8.31 -2.01
CA GLU A 105 2.06 -7.26 -0.99
C GLU A 105 2.39 -5.91 -1.63
N LEU A 106 1.62 -4.91 -1.29
CA LEU A 106 1.85 -3.51 -1.64
C LEU A 106 1.97 -2.69 -0.36
N SER A 107 3.11 -2.05 -0.18
CA SER A 107 3.32 -1.05 0.87
C SER A 107 3.45 0.32 0.23
N LEU A 108 2.59 1.25 0.62
CA LEU A 108 2.54 2.62 0.10
C LEU A 108 2.69 3.61 1.25
N ARG A 109 3.63 4.52 1.12
CA ARG A 109 3.87 5.63 2.05
C ARG A 109 3.64 6.95 1.34
N LEU A 110 2.76 7.77 1.91
CA LEU A 110 2.40 9.08 1.38
C LEU A 110 2.76 10.15 2.38
N GLU A 111 3.35 11.25 1.90
CA GLU A 111 3.63 12.43 2.69
C GLU A 111 2.84 13.64 2.20
N GLU A 112 2.30 14.40 3.17
CA GLU A 112 1.50 15.61 2.94
C GLU A 112 0.37 15.38 1.91
N LEU A 113 -0.47 14.38 2.20
CA LEU A 113 -1.62 14.07 1.37
C LEU A 113 -2.71 15.12 1.55
N LYS A 114 -3.01 15.85 0.48
CA LYS A 114 -4.08 16.85 0.39
C LYS A 114 -5.19 16.34 -0.51
N LYS A 115 -6.41 16.44 -0.04
CA LYS A 115 -7.58 16.13 -0.84
C LYS A 115 -8.05 17.37 -1.58
N SER A 116 -8.47 17.22 -2.82
CA SER A 116 -9.10 18.29 -3.60
C SER A 116 -10.47 18.66 -3.03
N ASP A 117 -10.91 19.89 -3.25
CA ASP A 117 -12.18 20.41 -2.73
C ASP A 117 -13.42 19.65 -3.29
N ASP A 118 -13.29 19.09 -4.48
CA ASP A 118 -14.34 18.31 -5.15
C ASP A 118 -14.27 16.80 -4.85
N ASP A 119 -13.37 16.39 -3.96
CA ASP A 119 -13.18 14.99 -3.54
C ASP A 119 -12.78 14.01 -4.67
N THR A 120 -12.43 14.52 -5.85
CA THR A 120 -12.09 13.68 -7.02
C THR A 120 -10.63 13.32 -7.10
N GLU A 121 -9.76 14.15 -6.53
CA GLU A 121 -8.32 13.97 -6.55
C GLU A 121 -7.69 14.09 -5.16
N ALA A 122 -6.56 13.44 -4.99
CA ALA A 122 -5.70 13.61 -3.83
C ALA A 122 -4.27 13.81 -4.30
N LEU A 123 -3.59 14.83 -3.79
CA LEU A 123 -2.22 15.18 -4.11
C LEU A 123 -1.31 14.85 -2.91
N ALA A 124 -0.33 13.99 -3.11
CA ALA A 124 0.74 13.77 -2.15
C ALA A 124 1.98 14.56 -2.56
N ARG A 125 2.67 15.21 -1.60
CA ARG A 125 3.94 15.88 -1.86
C ARG A 125 5.00 14.89 -2.32
N SER A 126 5.08 13.74 -1.63
CA SER A 126 5.88 12.60 -2.06
C SER A 126 5.15 11.30 -1.82
N ALA A 127 5.45 10.30 -2.64
CA ALA A 127 4.94 8.94 -2.50
C ALA A 127 6.06 7.94 -2.75
N GLU A 128 6.14 6.92 -1.90
CA GLU A 128 6.99 5.76 -2.06
C GLU A 128 6.13 4.51 -2.00
N ALA A 129 6.30 3.61 -2.96
CA ALA A 129 5.61 2.32 -2.96
C ALA A 129 6.61 1.18 -3.17
N THR A 130 6.34 0.07 -2.49
CA THR A 130 7.05 -1.19 -2.69
C THR A 130 6.03 -2.27 -2.97
N ALA A 131 6.14 -2.92 -4.12
CA ALA A 131 5.27 -4.02 -4.54
C ALA A 131 6.09 -5.31 -4.60
N LEU A 132 5.65 -6.33 -3.87
CA LEU A 132 6.18 -7.69 -3.93
C LEU A 132 5.29 -8.54 -4.83
N LEU A 133 5.90 -9.15 -5.84
CA LEU A 133 5.27 -10.14 -6.70
C LEU A 133 5.90 -11.49 -6.37
N SER A 134 5.19 -12.34 -5.65
CA SER A 134 5.74 -13.62 -5.21
C SER A 134 6.03 -14.55 -6.39
N TYR A 135 7.03 -15.43 -6.26
CA TYR A 135 7.31 -16.41 -7.32
C TYR A 135 6.14 -17.35 -7.59
N PRO A 136 5.39 -17.85 -6.58
CA PRO A 136 4.19 -18.64 -6.84
C PRO A 136 3.15 -17.90 -7.66
N ASP A 137 2.85 -16.64 -7.32
CA ASP A 137 1.86 -15.84 -8.05
C ASP A 137 2.30 -15.53 -9.48
N LEU A 138 3.59 -15.20 -9.66
CA LEU A 138 4.18 -15.03 -10.98
C LEU A 138 4.12 -16.31 -11.80
N SER A 139 4.40 -17.45 -11.16
CA SER A 139 4.33 -18.76 -11.83
C SER A 139 2.92 -19.07 -12.29
N ALA A 140 1.93 -18.85 -11.43
CA ALA A 140 0.52 -19.04 -11.77
C ALA A 140 0.06 -18.11 -12.91
N ALA A 141 0.45 -16.83 -12.86
CA ALA A 141 0.06 -15.86 -13.87
C ALA A 141 0.72 -16.09 -15.24
N LEU A 142 1.97 -16.56 -15.26
CA LEU A 142 2.74 -16.76 -16.48
C LEU A 142 2.66 -18.18 -17.04
N GLY A 143 2.14 -19.14 -16.27
CA GLY A 143 2.07 -20.56 -16.64
C GLY A 143 3.45 -21.22 -16.70
N LEU A 144 4.44 -20.69 -15.96
CA LEU A 144 5.83 -21.16 -15.93
C LEU A 144 6.24 -21.30 -14.47
N GLU A 145 7.12 -22.24 -14.14
CA GLU A 145 7.69 -22.31 -12.80
C GLU A 145 8.78 -21.24 -12.66
N ILE A 146 8.47 -20.16 -11.95
CA ILE A 146 9.38 -19.03 -11.75
C ILE A 146 10.06 -19.15 -10.38
N SER A 147 11.36 -18.89 -10.34
CA SER A 147 12.18 -18.89 -9.13
C SER A 147 13.31 -17.85 -9.22
N ARG A 148 14.01 -17.64 -8.10
CA ARG A 148 15.19 -16.80 -8.08
C ARG A 148 16.30 -17.36 -8.95
N GLY A 149 16.94 -16.51 -9.75
CA GLY A 149 18.15 -16.85 -10.49
C GLY A 149 19.37 -16.95 -9.60
N THR A 150 20.49 -17.37 -10.19
CA THR A 150 21.78 -17.52 -9.49
C THR A 150 22.53 -16.19 -9.31
N ARG A 151 22.20 -15.18 -10.12
CA ARG A 151 22.79 -13.83 -10.02
C ARG A 151 21.76 -12.85 -9.46
N PRO A 152 22.20 -11.76 -8.86
CA PRO A 152 21.31 -10.63 -8.52
C PRO A 152 20.54 -10.17 -9.76
N ASP A 153 19.28 -9.78 -9.56
CA ASP A 153 18.36 -9.30 -10.62
C ASP A 153 18.05 -10.34 -11.71
N GLN A 154 18.32 -11.61 -11.46
CA GLN A 154 18.04 -12.71 -12.38
C GLN A 154 16.87 -13.56 -11.86
N VAL A 155 15.95 -13.89 -12.75
CA VAL A 155 14.93 -14.92 -12.54
C VAL A 155 15.27 -16.16 -13.33
N ARG A 156 14.81 -17.30 -12.84
CA ARG A 156 14.83 -18.58 -13.53
C ARG A 156 13.40 -19.02 -13.80
N ALA A 157 13.16 -19.49 -15.02
CA ALA A 157 11.88 -20.07 -15.40
C ALA A 157 12.14 -21.51 -15.88
N SER A 158 11.37 -22.46 -15.34
CA SER A 158 11.38 -23.86 -15.78
C SER A 158 10.10 -24.16 -16.55
N VAL A 159 10.24 -24.88 -17.65
CA VAL A 159 9.16 -25.26 -18.55
C VAL A 159 9.27 -26.75 -18.84
N LEU A 160 8.21 -27.49 -18.55
CA LEU A 160 8.11 -28.87 -18.98
C LEU A 160 7.60 -28.91 -20.42
N LEU A 161 8.42 -29.42 -21.33
CA LEU A 161 8.04 -29.58 -22.73
C LEU A 161 7.11 -30.79 -22.92
N PRO A 162 6.28 -30.80 -23.99
CA PRO A 162 5.44 -31.95 -24.32
C PRO A 162 6.21 -33.26 -24.54
N THR A 163 7.51 -33.18 -24.80
CA THR A 163 8.45 -34.31 -24.93
C THR A 163 8.80 -34.94 -23.58
N GLY A 164 8.42 -34.32 -22.45
CA GLY A 164 8.80 -34.73 -21.11
C GLY A 164 10.13 -34.16 -20.62
N ASP A 165 10.83 -33.36 -21.45
CA ASP A 165 12.08 -32.70 -21.07
C ASP A 165 11.81 -31.42 -20.27
N ASP A 166 12.56 -31.22 -19.20
CA ASP A 166 12.56 -29.98 -18.43
C ASP A 166 13.62 -28.99 -18.97
N VAL A 167 13.17 -27.81 -19.34
CA VAL A 167 14.04 -26.75 -19.84
C VAL A 167 14.06 -25.60 -18.85
N THR A 168 15.23 -25.23 -18.39
CA THR A 168 15.45 -24.10 -17.51
C THR A 168 16.09 -22.94 -18.26
N VAL A 169 15.51 -21.78 -18.10
CA VAL A 169 16.00 -20.54 -18.68
C VAL A 169 16.21 -19.51 -17.57
N ALA A 170 17.20 -18.64 -17.78
CA ALA A 170 17.49 -17.53 -16.90
C ALA A 170 17.39 -16.22 -17.67
N ALA A 171 16.80 -15.19 -17.04
CA ALA A 171 16.68 -13.86 -17.61
C ALA A 171 16.96 -12.79 -16.56
N THR A 172 17.58 -11.70 -16.97
CA THR A 172 17.84 -10.54 -16.10
C THR A 172 16.64 -9.61 -16.13
N VAL A 173 16.12 -9.26 -14.97
CA VAL A 173 15.02 -8.30 -14.81
C VAL A 173 15.60 -6.89 -14.88
N SER A 174 14.99 -6.01 -15.66
CA SER A 174 15.41 -4.61 -15.79
C SER A 174 14.22 -3.67 -15.90
N VAL A 175 14.42 -2.40 -15.53
CA VAL A 175 13.44 -1.35 -15.71
C VAL A 175 13.66 -0.64 -17.03
N LEU A 176 12.58 -0.34 -17.74
CA LEU A 176 12.57 0.56 -18.89
C LEU A 176 11.76 1.81 -18.58
N SER A 177 12.03 2.89 -19.32
CA SER A 177 11.28 4.14 -19.23
C SER A 177 9.77 3.91 -19.43
N GLY A 178 8.94 4.72 -18.78
CA GLY A 178 7.48 4.60 -18.82
C GLY A 178 6.93 3.47 -17.96
N ASN A 179 7.58 3.19 -16.81
CA ASN A 179 7.13 2.20 -15.82
C ASN A 179 6.94 0.80 -16.41
N ARG A 180 7.95 0.31 -17.13
CA ARG A 180 7.95 -1.00 -17.76
C ARG A 180 9.01 -1.90 -17.17
N ILE A 181 8.68 -3.19 -17.01
CA ILE A 181 9.60 -4.25 -16.61
C ILE A 181 9.96 -5.05 -17.85
N ALA A 182 11.25 -5.25 -18.09
CA ALA A 182 11.75 -6.06 -19.18
C ALA A 182 12.66 -7.17 -18.69
N PHE A 183 12.65 -8.26 -19.44
CA PHE A 183 13.57 -9.37 -19.24
C PHE A 183 14.63 -9.32 -20.34
N LYS A 184 15.89 -9.35 -19.95
CA LYS A 184 17.05 -9.28 -20.86
C LYS A 184 17.98 -10.46 -20.63
N ASP A 185 18.95 -10.62 -21.51
CA ASP A 185 20.01 -11.62 -21.38
C ASP A 185 19.47 -13.04 -21.17
N PHE A 186 18.47 -13.39 -21.98
CA PHE A 186 17.86 -14.70 -21.95
C PHE A 186 18.86 -15.81 -22.27
N GLN A 187 19.04 -16.77 -21.38
CA GLN A 187 19.98 -17.90 -21.51
C GLN A 187 19.31 -19.21 -21.10
N VAL A 188 19.51 -20.24 -21.90
CA VAL A 188 19.13 -21.61 -21.53
C VAL A 188 20.22 -22.12 -20.59
N THR A 189 19.86 -22.47 -19.37
CA THR A 189 20.78 -22.93 -18.31
C THR A 189 20.63 -24.41 -18.00
N GLY A 190 19.58 -25.07 -18.50
CA GLY A 190 19.36 -26.52 -18.34
C GLY A 190 18.43 -27.07 -19.42
N GLY A 191 18.62 -28.33 -19.76
CA GLY A 191 17.88 -29.02 -20.81
C GLY A 191 18.25 -28.66 -22.23
N LEU A 192 17.65 -29.36 -23.18
CA LEU A 192 17.77 -29.06 -24.61
C LEU A 192 16.53 -28.33 -25.10
N LEU A 193 16.70 -27.11 -25.48
CA LEU A 193 15.60 -26.31 -26.06
C LEU A 193 15.71 -26.33 -27.59
N PRO A 194 14.75 -26.96 -28.29
CA PRO A 194 14.67 -26.89 -29.74
C PRO A 194 14.62 -25.44 -30.24
N GLU A 195 15.15 -25.19 -31.44
CA GLU A 195 15.18 -23.82 -32.03
C GLU A 195 13.80 -23.15 -32.03
N VAL A 196 12.74 -23.90 -32.36
CA VAL A 196 11.35 -23.40 -32.35
C VAL A 196 10.93 -22.96 -30.94
N GLY A 197 11.30 -23.72 -29.91
CA GLY A 197 11.02 -23.38 -28.50
C GLY A 197 11.78 -22.14 -28.06
N ARG A 198 13.05 -21.99 -28.52
CA ARG A 198 13.87 -20.81 -28.25
C ARG A 198 13.26 -19.54 -28.84
N ILE A 199 12.78 -19.61 -30.08
CA ILE A 199 12.10 -18.48 -30.73
C ILE A 199 10.79 -18.15 -30.00
N ALA A 200 10.00 -19.14 -29.62
CA ALA A 200 8.73 -18.92 -28.92
C ALA A 200 8.94 -18.27 -27.54
N LEU A 201 9.88 -18.79 -26.71
CA LEU A 201 10.22 -18.20 -25.42
C LEU A 201 10.84 -16.80 -25.57
N GLY A 202 11.70 -16.58 -26.56
CA GLY A 202 12.26 -15.28 -26.87
C GLY A 202 11.15 -14.24 -27.07
N LYS A 203 10.14 -14.55 -27.85
CA LYS A 203 8.98 -13.66 -28.10
C LYS A 203 8.17 -13.33 -26.82
N VAL A 204 8.10 -14.25 -25.88
CA VAL A 204 7.42 -14.01 -24.59
C VAL A 204 8.22 -12.98 -23.77
N PHE A 205 9.53 -13.15 -23.68
CA PHE A 205 10.41 -12.28 -22.90
C PHE A 205 10.79 -10.96 -23.60
N GLU A 206 10.64 -10.87 -24.91
CA GLU A 206 10.87 -9.62 -25.67
C GLU A 206 9.81 -8.54 -25.39
N ARG A 207 8.64 -8.93 -24.89
CA ARG A 207 7.55 -7.97 -24.57
C ARG A 207 7.72 -7.42 -23.16
N PRO A 208 8.01 -6.11 -23.02
CA PRO A 208 8.03 -5.51 -21.70
C PRO A 208 6.64 -5.56 -21.06
N ILE A 209 6.60 -5.81 -19.77
CA ILE A 209 5.39 -5.74 -18.98
C ILE A 209 5.16 -4.27 -18.64
N GLN A 210 4.08 -3.69 -19.15
CA GLN A 210 3.65 -2.33 -18.84
C GLN A 210 2.91 -2.37 -17.52
N LEU A 211 3.42 -1.64 -16.51
CA LEU A 211 2.66 -1.38 -15.31
C LEU A 211 1.55 -0.37 -15.62
N ARG A 212 0.32 -0.70 -15.27
CA ARG A 212 -0.86 0.14 -15.52
C ARG A 212 -1.31 0.80 -14.22
N ASN A 213 -2.14 1.83 -14.34
CA ASN A 213 -2.77 2.53 -13.23
C ASN A 213 -1.80 3.04 -12.15
N ILE A 214 -0.59 3.43 -12.60
CA ILE A 214 0.36 4.11 -11.75
C ILE A 214 -0.05 5.57 -11.66
N PRO A 215 -0.26 6.13 -10.44
CA PRO A 215 -0.58 7.53 -10.24
C PRO A 215 0.39 8.47 -10.95
N GLN A 216 -0.14 9.58 -11.44
CA GLN A 216 0.68 10.59 -12.12
C GLN A 216 1.75 11.13 -11.17
N GLY A 217 2.98 11.20 -11.63
CA GLY A 217 4.14 11.61 -10.83
C GLY A 217 4.88 10.45 -10.17
N LEU A 218 4.31 9.23 -10.14
CA LEU A 218 4.98 8.05 -9.59
C LEU A 218 5.75 7.31 -10.70
N HIS A 219 6.98 6.94 -10.43
CA HIS A 219 7.87 6.28 -11.38
C HIS A 219 8.45 5.01 -10.77
N LEU A 220 8.84 4.06 -11.62
CA LEU A 220 9.50 2.81 -11.25
C LEU A 220 11.02 2.95 -11.43
N PRO A 221 11.81 3.32 -10.41
CA PRO A 221 13.26 3.41 -10.51
C PRO A 221 13.94 2.05 -10.50
N SER A 222 13.39 1.05 -9.81
CA SER A 222 14.07 -0.25 -9.69
C SER A 222 13.13 -1.43 -9.52
N VAL A 223 13.57 -2.58 -10.03
CA VAL A 223 13.03 -3.90 -9.74
C VAL A 223 14.19 -4.81 -9.38
N THR A 224 14.06 -5.53 -8.26
CA THR A 224 15.09 -6.44 -7.76
C THR A 224 14.50 -7.81 -7.46
N THR A 225 15.31 -8.86 -7.59
CA THR A 225 14.92 -10.20 -7.17
C THR A 225 15.23 -10.40 -5.69
N THR A 226 14.30 -10.94 -4.94
CA THR A 226 14.45 -11.33 -3.54
C THR A 226 14.38 -12.85 -3.39
N GLU A 227 14.39 -13.35 -2.17
CA GLU A 227 14.18 -14.79 -1.92
C GLU A 227 12.72 -15.21 -2.17
N SER A 228 11.78 -14.31 -1.98
CA SER A 228 10.34 -14.59 -2.07
C SER A 228 9.71 -14.18 -3.41
N GLY A 229 10.35 -13.32 -4.20
CA GLY A 229 9.76 -12.80 -5.44
C GLY A 229 10.50 -11.62 -6.04
N LEU A 230 9.83 -10.91 -6.94
CA LEU A 230 10.28 -9.64 -7.49
C LEU A 230 9.77 -8.49 -6.62
N MET A 231 10.67 -7.61 -6.23
CA MET A 231 10.36 -6.38 -5.50
C MET A 231 10.49 -5.18 -6.44
N ALA A 232 9.37 -4.57 -6.76
CA ALA A 232 9.31 -3.32 -7.52
C ALA A 232 9.23 -2.15 -6.54
N ARG A 233 10.10 -1.16 -6.70
CA ARG A 233 10.06 0.09 -5.93
C ARG A 233 9.61 1.22 -6.85
N LEU A 234 8.65 1.99 -6.37
CA LEU A 234 8.15 3.17 -7.06
C LEU A 234 8.35 4.37 -6.14
N SER A 235 8.67 5.52 -6.71
CA SER A 235 8.80 6.77 -5.98
C SER A 235 8.45 7.95 -6.86
N GLY A 236 8.02 9.06 -6.23
CA GLY A 236 7.69 10.26 -6.95
C GLY A 236 7.39 11.44 -6.04
N GLU A 237 7.41 12.64 -6.63
CA GLU A 237 7.01 13.89 -6.01
C GLU A 237 5.79 14.45 -6.73
N SER A 238 4.96 15.21 -6.00
CA SER A 238 3.71 15.77 -6.53
C SER A 238 2.82 14.72 -7.17
N VAL A 239 2.61 13.61 -6.45
CA VAL A 239 1.89 12.44 -6.96
C VAL A 239 0.39 12.66 -6.82
N THR A 240 -0.33 12.56 -7.94
CA THR A 240 -1.78 12.76 -8.00
C THR A 240 -2.50 11.42 -8.11
N PHE A 241 -3.42 11.19 -7.18
CA PHE A 241 -4.33 10.04 -7.15
C PHE A 241 -5.71 10.51 -7.58
N ARG A 242 -6.32 9.85 -8.56
CA ARG A 242 -7.66 10.16 -9.06
C ARG A 242 -8.64 9.05 -8.72
N SER A 243 -9.85 9.43 -8.32
CA SER A 243 -10.91 8.46 -8.05
C SER A 243 -11.34 7.72 -9.32
N ASP A 244 -11.20 8.33 -10.49
CA ASP A 244 -11.61 7.78 -11.79
C ASP A 244 -10.63 6.73 -12.36
N ASP A 245 -9.39 6.66 -11.85
CA ASP A 245 -8.44 5.63 -12.28
C ASP A 245 -8.91 4.22 -11.89
N SER A 246 -9.83 4.12 -10.93
CA SER A 246 -10.48 2.87 -10.52
C SER A 246 -11.75 2.52 -11.32
N SER A 247 -12.32 3.47 -12.07
CA SER A 247 -13.68 3.35 -12.65
C SER A 247 -13.72 3.22 -14.18
N ARG A 248 -12.60 3.30 -14.88
CA ARG A 248 -12.57 3.27 -16.37
C ARG A 248 -12.75 1.90 -17.01
N GLY A 249 -13.16 0.89 -16.25
CA GLY A 249 -13.36 -0.49 -16.72
C GLY A 249 -14.75 -0.84 -17.24
N ILE A 250 -15.76 0.03 -17.18
CA ILE A 250 -17.13 -0.30 -17.64
C ILE A 250 -17.71 0.86 -18.43
N SER A 251 -17.28 1.04 -19.67
CA SER A 251 -18.10 1.63 -20.72
C SER A 251 -18.41 0.53 -21.73
N VAL A 252 -19.43 -0.26 -21.45
CA VAL A 252 -20.12 -1.04 -22.47
C VAL A 252 -20.84 -0.01 -23.32
N GLU A 253 -20.25 0.32 -24.43
CA GLU A 253 -20.89 1.02 -25.51
C GLU A 253 -22.00 0.08 -26.04
N ALA A 254 -23.20 0.24 -25.53
CA ALA A 254 -24.38 -0.35 -26.08
C ALA A 254 -24.65 0.37 -27.40
N ASP A 255 -24.08 -0.16 -28.48
CA ASP A 255 -24.50 0.19 -29.88
C ASP A 255 -25.95 -0.25 -30.04
N SER A 256 -26.85 0.71 -29.80
CA SER A 256 -28.27 0.60 -30.13
C SER A 256 -28.50 1.03 -31.55
N SER A 257 -28.06 0.22 -32.53
CA SER A 257 -28.48 0.33 -33.92
C SER A 257 -29.38 -0.85 -34.31
N TYR A 258 -30.58 -0.89 -33.75
CA TYR A 258 -31.73 -1.50 -34.42
C TYR A 258 -32.76 -0.41 -34.67
N GLY A 259 -32.58 0.27 -35.79
CA GLY A 259 -33.54 1.18 -36.39
C GLY A 259 -34.01 0.66 -37.73
N ASN A 260 -35.26 0.32 -37.80
CA ASN A 260 -36.16 0.37 -38.94
C ASN A 260 -35.69 -0.03 -40.35
N ALA A 261 -36.22 -1.11 -40.85
CA ALA A 261 -36.97 -1.15 -42.10
C ALA A 261 -37.89 -2.38 -42.09
#